data_53312e20b3536c757a55a2ef60244119
#
_entry.id   53312e20b3536c757a55a2ef60244119
#
_cell.length_a   1.000
_cell.length_b   1.000
_cell.length_c   1.000
_cell.angle_alpha   90.00
_cell.angle_beta   90.00
_cell.angle_gamma   90.00
#
_symmetry.space_group_name_H-M   'P 1'
#
loop_
_entity.id
_entity.type
_entity.pdbx_description
1 polymer ?
#
loop_
_entity_poly.entity_id
_entity_poly.type
_entity_poly.pdbx_seq_one_letter_code
_entity_poly.pdbx_strand_id
1 'polypeptide(L)'
;MNAHAFLTQDRRGLWLGARILVAMAILLAAYIAAMVLTILVLLVMGLNLDLSNLVPLYASVGSLIMVGLLTAGVSGMLGSRLGGMTLMVLWNMMLTSLVSYAAHMSPKLVFLWLLEPANRMEQLANQLVHTSGLPSGWDLASMQPMVFNIGVILVWLVGMVFGAFVVNARRDVR
;
A
#
# COMPACT_ATOMS: atom_id res chain seq x y z
N MET A 1 8.54 27.38 5.84
CA MET A 1 7.32 27.89 5.13
C MET A 1 6.00 27.21 5.54
N ASN A 2 5.98 26.11 6.30
CA ASN A 2 4.72 25.42 6.65
C ASN A 2 4.02 25.96 7.93
N ALA A 3 4.71 26.71 8.78
CA ALA A 3 4.14 27.19 10.05
C ALA A 3 3.01 28.22 9.85
N HIS A 4 3.12 29.10 8.85
CA HIS A 4 2.10 30.12 8.58
C HIS A 4 0.79 29.53 8.04
N ALA A 5 0.84 28.42 7.30
CA ALA A 5 -0.37 27.76 6.81
C ALA A 5 -1.20 27.13 7.93
N PHE A 6 -0.57 26.71 9.04
CA PHE A 6 -1.25 26.15 10.20
C PHE A 6 -1.94 27.22 11.09
N LEU A 7 -1.41 28.45 11.11
CA LEU A 7 -1.98 29.51 11.93
C LEU A 7 -3.25 30.13 11.35
N THR A 8 -3.48 29.94 10.03
CA THR A 8 -4.62 30.55 9.32
C THR A 8 -5.76 29.57 9.01
N GLN A 9 -5.61 28.26 9.26
CA GLN A 9 -6.63 27.27 8.93
C GLN A 9 -7.18 26.57 10.17
N ASP A 10 -8.42 26.88 10.53
CA ASP A 10 -9.21 26.18 11.57
C ASP A 10 -9.46 24.69 11.27
N ARG A 11 -9.22 24.23 10.04
CA ARG A 11 -9.58 22.89 9.56
C ARG A 11 -8.36 22.04 9.21
N ARG A 12 -7.57 21.68 10.22
CA ARG A 12 -6.35 20.85 10.06
C ARG A 12 -6.60 19.49 9.38
N GLY A 13 -7.77 18.89 9.64
CA GLY A 13 -8.16 17.63 9.01
C GLY A 13 -8.31 17.75 7.49
N LEU A 14 -8.91 18.84 7.00
CA LEU A 14 -9.04 19.08 5.56
C LEU A 14 -7.68 19.25 4.88
N TRP A 15 -6.75 19.96 5.54
CA TRP A 15 -5.39 20.12 5.02
C TRP A 15 -4.65 18.78 4.91
N LEU A 16 -4.74 17.92 5.94
CA LEU A 16 -4.16 16.58 5.91
C LEU A 16 -4.79 15.73 4.80
N GLY A 17 -6.12 15.76 4.68
CA GLY A 17 -6.85 15.06 3.63
C GLY A 17 -6.45 15.52 2.22
N ALA A 18 -6.39 16.83 2.00
CA ALA A 18 -5.93 17.40 0.72
C ALA A 18 -4.50 16.97 0.39
N ARG A 19 -3.61 16.95 1.38
CA ARG A 19 -2.22 16.50 1.20
C ARG A 19 -2.13 15.02 0.82
N ILE A 20 -2.94 14.16 1.45
CA ILE A 20 -3.02 12.74 1.11
C ILE A 20 -3.52 12.58 -0.33
N LEU A 21 -4.59 13.29 -0.71
CA LEU A 21 -5.12 13.23 -2.07
C LEU A 21 -4.11 13.68 -3.13
N VAL A 22 -3.40 14.78 -2.91
CA VAL A 22 -2.35 15.24 -3.82
C VAL A 22 -1.22 14.22 -3.93
N ALA A 23 -0.77 13.64 -2.80
CA ALA A 23 0.26 12.61 -2.82
C ALA A 23 -0.18 11.37 -3.60
N MET A 24 -1.44 10.94 -3.42
CA MET A 24 -2.02 9.82 -4.18
C MET A 24 -2.14 10.13 -5.67
N ALA A 25 -2.54 11.35 -6.04
CA ALA A 25 -2.63 11.77 -7.44
C ALA A 25 -1.24 11.76 -8.12
N ILE A 26 -0.20 12.24 -7.44
CA ILE A 26 1.18 12.22 -7.94
C ILE A 26 1.66 10.76 -8.10
N LEU A 27 1.40 9.90 -7.12
CA LEU A 27 1.76 8.49 -7.16
C LEU A 27 1.10 7.77 -8.33
N LEU A 28 -0.20 8.01 -8.55
CA LEU A 28 -0.96 7.44 -9.67
C LEU A 28 -0.45 7.96 -11.02
N ALA A 29 -0.15 9.25 -11.14
CA ALA A 29 0.42 9.83 -12.35
C ALA A 29 1.79 9.23 -12.67
N ALA A 30 2.67 9.04 -11.67
CA ALA A 30 3.96 8.40 -11.83
C ALA A 30 3.81 6.93 -12.27
N TYR A 31 2.83 6.21 -11.72
CA TYR A 31 2.53 4.83 -12.12
C TYR A 31 2.06 4.76 -13.58
N ILE A 32 1.16 5.64 -14.00
CA ILE A 32 0.68 5.71 -15.39
C ILE A 32 1.87 6.02 -16.33
N ALA A 33 2.73 6.96 -15.97
CA ALA A 33 3.91 7.28 -16.76
C ALA A 33 4.87 6.09 -16.89
N ALA A 34 5.10 5.35 -15.79
CA ALA A 34 5.90 4.14 -15.82
C ALA A 34 5.28 3.05 -16.70
N MET A 35 3.96 2.87 -16.64
CA MET A 35 3.25 1.94 -17.52
C MET A 35 3.38 2.30 -19.00
N VAL A 36 3.17 3.57 -19.34
CA VAL A 36 3.34 4.05 -20.73
C VAL A 36 4.75 3.78 -21.21
N LEU A 37 5.76 4.08 -20.38
CA LEU A 37 7.15 3.80 -20.71
C LEU A 37 7.39 2.30 -20.93
N THR A 38 6.86 1.44 -20.07
CA THR A 38 6.96 -0.02 -20.21
C THR A 38 6.35 -0.49 -21.52
N ILE A 39 5.14 -0.01 -21.85
CA ILE A 39 4.47 -0.34 -23.12
C ILE A 39 5.32 0.08 -24.31
N LEU A 40 5.87 1.30 -24.29
CA LEU A 40 6.74 1.78 -25.37
C LEU A 40 7.99 0.90 -25.54
N VAL A 41 8.64 0.51 -24.45
CA VAL A 41 9.80 -0.39 -24.50
C VAL A 41 9.41 -1.74 -25.09
N LEU A 42 8.29 -2.35 -24.68
CA LEU A 42 7.83 -3.63 -25.21
C LEU A 42 7.52 -3.55 -26.71
N LEU A 43 6.90 -2.45 -27.18
CA LEU A 43 6.63 -2.23 -28.59
C LEU A 43 7.93 -2.10 -29.41
N VAL A 44 8.92 -1.38 -28.88
CA VAL A 44 10.25 -1.25 -29.55
C VAL A 44 10.96 -2.60 -29.63
N MET A 45 10.78 -3.46 -28.62
CA MET A 45 11.32 -4.83 -28.61
C MET A 45 10.55 -5.81 -29.51
N GLY A 46 9.46 -5.38 -30.14
CA GLY A 46 8.62 -6.23 -31.00
C GLY A 46 7.81 -7.27 -30.23
N LEU A 47 7.60 -7.08 -28.92
CA LEU A 47 6.81 -7.97 -28.10
C LEU A 47 5.32 -7.62 -28.22
N ASN A 48 4.48 -8.65 -28.42
CA ASN A 48 3.05 -8.47 -28.45
C ASN A 48 2.51 -8.32 -27.02
N LEU A 49 1.72 -7.26 -26.82
CA LEU A 49 1.00 -7.04 -25.56
C LEU A 49 -0.34 -7.77 -25.62
N ASP A 50 -0.51 -8.76 -24.74
CA ASP A 50 -1.82 -9.38 -24.52
C ASP A 50 -2.58 -8.55 -23.47
N LEU A 51 -3.55 -7.76 -23.93
CA LEU A 51 -4.45 -6.97 -23.10
C LEU A 51 -5.78 -7.68 -22.80
N SER A 52 -5.90 -8.97 -23.12
CA SER A 52 -7.14 -9.73 -22.89
C SER A 52 -7.46 -9.86 -21.41
N ASN A 53 -6.46 -9.80 -20.53
CA ASN A 53 -6.64 -9.90 -19.08
C ASN A 53 -6.01 -8.72 -18.34
N LEU A 54 -6.86 -7.82 -17.85
CA LEU A 54 -6.45 -6.62 -17.10
C LEU A 54 -6.39 -6.83 -15.57
N VAL A 55 -6.64 -8.05 -15.06
CA VAL A 55 -6.65 -8.33 -13.63
C VAL A 55 -5.30 -8.03 -12.95
N PRO A 56 -4.13 -8.38 -13.52
CA PRO A 56 -2.85 -8.00 -12.92
C PRO A 56 -2.65 -6.49 -12.81
N LEU A 57 -3.22 -5.74 -13.77
CA LEU A 57 -3.19 -4.28 -13.74
C LEU A 57 -4.01 -3.73 -12.57
N TYR A 58 -5.24 -4.19 -12.38
CA TYR A 58 -6.06 -3.76 -11.26
C TYR A 58 -5.45 -4.16 -9.92
N ALA A 59 -4.86 -5.35 -9.81
CA ALA A 59 -4.16 -5.79 -8.61
C ALA A 59 -2.97 -4.89 -8.28
N SER A 60 -2.18 -4.50 -9.29
CA SER A 60 -1.03 -3.60 -9.08
C SER A 60 -1.44 -2.18 -8.71
N VAL A 61 -2.51 -1.64 -9.31
CA VAL A 61 -3.10 -0.35 -8.90
C VAL A 61 -3.62 -0.42 -7.46
N GLY A 62 -4.32 -1.48 -7.09
CA GLY A 62 -4.78 -1.71 -5.72
C GLY A 62 -3.64 -1.73 -4.70
N SER A 63 -2.56 -2.44 -5.01
CA SER A 63 -1.35 -2.50 -4.18
C SER A 63 -0.71 -1.12 -4.04
N LEU A 64 -0.61 -0.37 -5.12
CA LEU A 64 -0.06 0.99 -5.13
C LEU A 64 -0.87 1.93 -4.23
N ILE A 65 -2.20 1.89 -4.33
CA ILE A 65 -3.10 2.70 -3.51
C ILE A 65 -2.94 2.33 -2.03
N MET A 66 -2.91 1.04 -1.71
CA MET A 66 -2.72 0.57 -0.34
C MET A 66 -1.40 1.05 0.26
N VAL A 67 -0.28 0.81 -0.42
CA VAL A 67 1.05 1.23 0.05
C VAL A 67 1.14 2.75 0.17
N GLY A 68 0.54 3.48 -0.78
CA GLY A 68 0.47 4.94 -0.74
C GLY A 68 -0.29 5.46 0.47
N LEU A 69 -1.46 4.89 0.78
CA LEU A 69 -2.27 5.27 1.95
C LEU A 69 -1.59 4.91 3.27
N LEU A 70 -0.99 3.72 3.37
CA LEU A 70 -0.21 3.33 4.55
C LEU A 70 0.96 4.29 4.78
N THR A 71 1.70 4.60 3.72
CA THR A 71 2.84 5.55 3.78
C THR A 71 2.37 6.94 4.20
N ALA A 72 1.26 7.42 3.65
CA ALA A 72 0.68 8.71 4.01
C ALA A 72 0.21 8.73 5.48
N GLY A 73 -0.43 7.65 5.94
CA GLY A 73 -0.84 7.48 7.33
C GLY A 73 0.35 7.52 8.29
N VAL A 74 1.36 6.69 8.05
CA VAL A 74 2.59 6.64 8.86
C VAL A 74 3.31 7.99 8.85
N SER A 75 3.44 8.64 7.68
CA SER A 75 4.06 9.97 7.58
C SER A 75 3.29 11.03 8.36
N GLY A 76 1.95 10.94 8.35
CA GLY A 76 1.07 11.81 9.14
C GLY A 76 1.27 11.60 10.65
N MET A 77 1.36 10.36 11.10
CA MET A 77 1.61 10.02 12.52
C MET A 77 2.98 10.48 12.98
N LEU A 78 4.03 10.27 12.19
CA LEU A 78 5.40 10.67 12.51
C LEU A 78 5.62 12.20 12.37
N GLY A 79 4.79 12.88 11.58
CA GLY A 79 4.96 14.29 11.23
C GLY A 79 6.17 14.55 10.33
N SER A 80 6.76 13.50 9.77
CA SER A 80 7.93 13.55 8.90
C SER A 80 7.65 12.75 7.63
N ARG A 81 7.78 13.41 6.47
CA ARG A 81 7.64 12.73 5.17
C ARG A 81 8.74 11.70 4.95
N LEU A 82 9.98 12.12 5.23
CA LEU A 82 11.16 11.27 5.07
C LEU A 82 11.09 10.08 6.02
N GLY A 83 10.77 10.32 7.30
CA GLY A 83 10.62 9.26 8.29
C GLY A 83 9.55 8.24 7.91
N GLY A 84 8.38 8.70 7.43
CA GLY A 84 7.32 7.81 6.98
C GLY A 84 7.70 6.98 5.76
N MET A 85 8.32 7.58 4.75
CA MET A 85 8.81 6.87 3.56
C MET A 85 9.88 5.84 3.93
N THR A 86 10.89 6.24 4.72
CA THR A 86 11.96 5.35 5.16
C THR A 86 11.41 4.17 5.95
N LEU A 87 10.49 4.41 6.89
CA LEU A 87 9.88 3.35 7.68
C LEU A 87 9.11 2.37 6.78
N MET A 88 8.36 2.86 5.79
CA MET A 88 7.60 1.99 4.87
C MET A 88 8.50 1.19 3.93
N VAL A 89 9.62 1.77 3.48
CA VAL A 89 10.62 1.02 2.69
C VAL A 89 11.24 -0.08 3.55
N LEU A 90 11.65 0.24 4.78
CA LEU A 90 12.19 -0.75 5.72
C LEU A 90 11.15 -1.82 6.06
N TRP A 91 9.88 -1.43 6.22
CA TRP A 91 8.79 -2.39 6.44
C TRP A 91 8.70 -3.39 5.29
N ASN A 92 8.55 -2.91 4.06
CA ASN A 92 8.38 -3.79 2.90
C ASN A 92 9.62 -4.64 2.60
N MET A 93 10.84 -4.09 2.77
CA MET A 93 12.08 -4.81 2.43
C MET A 93 12.56 -5.74 3.53
N MET A 94 12.40 -5.36 4.79
CA MET A 94 12.97 -6.11 5.93
C MET A 94 11.90 -6.78 6.78
N LEU A 95 10.89 -6.02 7.23
CA LEU A 95 9.94 -6.53 8.22
C LEU A 95 9.06 -7.63 7.61
N THR A 96 8.56 -7.44 6.39
CA THR A 96 7.77 -8.45 5.68
C THR A 96 8.56 -9.74 5.51
N SER A 97 9.83 -9.65 5.11
CA SER A 97 10.71 -10.83 4.96
C SER A 97 10.99 -11.50 6.30
N LEU A 98 11.25 -10.71 7.36
CA LEU A 98 11.49 -11.23 8.70
C LEU A 98 10.26 -11.92 9.29
N VAL A 99 9.07 -11.33 9.09
CA VAL A 99 7.80 -11.93 9.56
C VAL A 99 7.52 -13.24 8.84
N SER A 100 7.74 -13.29 7.53
CA SER A 100 7.59 -14.51 6.74
C SER A 100 8.57 -15.61 7.21
N TYR A 101 9.82 -15.25 7.41
CA TYR A 101 10.84 -16.17 7.93
C TYR A 101 10.49 -16.69 9.34
N ALA A 102 10.09 -15.79 10.25
CA ALA A 102 9.71 -16.14 11.61
C ALA A 102 8.48 -17.09 11.64
N ALA A 103 7.51 -16.86 10.77
CA ALA A 103 6.34 -17.74 10.64
C ALA A 103 6.71 -19.14 10.17
N HIS A 104 7.71 -19.30 9.31
CA HIS A 104 8.24 -20.60 8.90
C HIS A 104 8.99 -21.32 10.02
N MET A 105 9.69 -20.57 10.88
CA MET A 105 10.44 -21.13 11.99
C MET A 105 9.59 -21.57 13.19
N SER A 106 8.45 -20.92 13.40
CA SER A 106 7.61 -21.21 14.57
C SER A 106 6.11 -21.05 14.26
N PRO A 107 5.31 -22.13 14.45
CA PRO A 107 3.86 -22.07 14.29
C PRO A 107 3.21 -21.01 15.18
N LYS A 108 3.82 -20.67 16.32
CA LYS A 108 3.32 -19.64 17.23
C LYS A 108 3.38 -18.22 16.65
N LEU A 109 4.25 -18.00 15.64
CA LEU A 109 4.45 -16.69 15.00
C LEU A 109 3.65 -16.53 13.69
N VAL A 110 2.93 -17.56 13.27
CA VAL A 110 2.09 -17.52 12.05
C VAL A 110 1.07 -16.39 12.10
N PHE A 111 0.58 -16.03 13.31
CA PHE A 111 -0.38 -14.92 13.43
C PHE A 111 0.21 -13.56 12.97
N LEU A 112 1.52 -13.32 13.13
CA LEU A 112 2.17 -12.11 12.64
C LEU A 112 2.11 -12.05 11.11
N TRP A 113 2.39 -13.17 10.46
CA TRP A 113 2.28 -13.29 9.01
C TRP A 113 0.83 -13.14 8.52
N LEU A 114 -0.14 -13.69 9.28
CA LEU A 114 -1.56 -13.56 8.97
C LEU A 114 -2.05 -12.10 9.05
N LEU A 115 -1.49 -11.29 9.93
CA LEU A 115 -1.89 -9.89 10.14
C LEU A 115 -1.03 -8.90 9.35
N GLU A 116 0.01 -9.35 8.66
CA GLU A 116 0.91 -8.49 7.92
C GLU A 116 0.24 -8.04 6.59
N PRO A 117 0.09 -6.71 6.36
CA PRO A 117 -0.74 -6.19 5.27
C PRO A 117 -0.16 -6.44 3.88
N ALA A 118 1.17 -6.47 3.71
CA ALA A 118 1.78 -6.73 2.41
C ALA A 118 1.53 -8.18 1.96
N ASN A 119 1.67 -9.15 2.88
CA ASN A 119 1.34 -10.55 2.61
C ASN A 119 -0.15 -10.73 2.25
N ARG A 120 -1.04 -10.00 2.92
CA ARG A 120 -2.49 -10.05 2.61
C ARG A 120 -2.79 -9.49 1.24
N MET A 121 -2.12 -8.40 0.86
CA MET A 121 -2.28 -7.81 -0.45
C MET A 121 -1.74 -8.71 -1.56
N GLU A 122 -0.59 -9.34 -1.33
CA GLU A 122 -0.02 -10.30 -2.27
C GLU A 122 -0.95 -11.52 -2.46
N GLN A 123 -1.49 -12.08 -1.38
CA GLN A 123 -2.45 -13.17 -1.47
C GLN A 123 -3.72 -12.76 -2.21
N LEU A 124 -4.26 -11.56 -1.92
CA LEU A 124 -5.43 -11.05 -2.62
C LEU A 124 -5.17 -10.88 -4.12
N ALA A 125 -4.04 -10.34 -4.50
CA ALA A 125 -3.64 -10.18 -5.89
C ALA A 125 -3.52 -11.55 -6.59
N ASN A 126 -2.89 -12.54 -5.94
CA ASN A 126 -2.78 -13.89 -6.48
C ASN A 126 -4.14 -14.59 -6.61
N GLN A 127 -5.05 -14.40 -5.66
CA GLN A 127 -6.42 -14.92 -5.76
C GLN A 127 -7.17 -14.31 -6.95
N LEU A 128 -7.06 -12.99 -7.17
CA LEU A 128 -7.67 -12.32 -8.31
C LEU A 128 -7.09 -12.83 -9.64
N VAL A 129 -5.78 -13.01 -9.73
CA VAL A 129 -5.10 -13.58 -10.90
C VAL A 129 -5.59 -15.00 -11.16
N HIS A 130 -5.69 -15.83 -10.12
CA HIS A 130 -6.16 -17.21 -10.26
C HIS A 130 -7.62 -17.30 -10.73
N THR A 131 -8.52 -16.49 -10.17
CA THR A 131 -9.93 -16.45 -10.59
C THR A 131 -10.09 -16.00 -12.04
N SER A 132 -9.09 -15.33 -12.61
CA SER A 132 -9.04 -14.92 -14.00
C SER A 132 -8.48 -16.02 -14.95
N GLY A 133 -8.13 -17.20 -14.42
CA GLY A 133 -7.58 -18.32 -15.20
C GLY A 133 -6.08 -18.20 -15.48
N LEU A 134 -5.39 -17.19 -14.95
CA LEU A 134 -3.93 -17.09 -15.07
C LEU A 134 -3.23 -18.01 -14.05
N PRO A 135 -2.06 -18.57 -14.40
CA PRO A 135 -1.27 -19.36 -13.46
C PRO A 135 -0.82 -18.49 -12.30
N SER A 136 -1.10 -18.90 -11.07
CA SER A 136 -0.56 -18.27 -9.86
C SER A 136 0.57 -19.12 -9.31
N GLY A 137 1.61 -18.48 -8.78
CA GLY A 137 2.71 -19.18 -8.11
C GLY A 137 2.36 -19.70 -6.71
N TRP A 138 1.12 -19.54 -6.26
CA TRP A 138 0.68 -19.90 -4.91
C TRP A 138 -0.24 -21.11 -4.93
N ASP A 139 -0.06 -21.99 -3.93
CA ASP A 139 -1.01 -23.07 -3.68
C ASP A 139 -2.30 -22.48 -3.06
N LEU A 140 -3.42 -22.67 -3.75
CA LEU A 140 -4.73 -22.19 -3.31
C LEU A 140 -5.15 -22.74 -1.94
N ALA A 141 -4.73 -23.96 -1.61
CA ALA A 141 -5.06 -24.59 -0.33
C ALA A 141 -4.44 -23.86 0.87
N SER A 142 -3.35 -23.12 0.63
CA SER A 142 -2.66 -22.33 1.67
C SER A 142 -3.17 -20.89 1.78
N MET A 143 -4.04 -20.44 0.86
CA MET A 143 -4.54 -19.06 0.83
C MET A 143 -5.66 -18.86 1.84
N GLN A 144 -5.60 -17.74 2.55
CA GLN A 144 -6.70 -17.31 3.42
C GLN A 144 -7.90 -16.86 2.57
N PRO A 145 -9.15 -16.94 3.09
CA PRO A 145 -10.31 -16.45 2.37
C PRO A 145 -10.16 -14.98 1.95
N MET A 146 -10.65 -14.64 0.75
CA MET A 146 -10.57 -13.27 0.20
C MET A 146 -11.12 -12.22 1.19
N VAL A 147 -12.23 -12.52 1.85
CA VAL A 147 -12.87 -11.64 2.85
C VAL A 147 -11.92 -11.35 4.01
N PHE A 148 -11.18 -12.35 4.47
CA PHE A 148 -10.18 -12.18 5.54
C PHE A 148 -9.05 -11.25 5.09
N ASN A 149 -8.50 -11.46 3.89
CA ASN A 149 -7.44 -10.62 3.34
C ASN A 149 -7.89 -9.16 3.21
N ILE A 150 -9.08 -8.93 2.66
CA ILE A 150 -9.69 -7.59 2.57
C ILE A 150 -9.88 -6.98 3.97
N GLY A 151 -10.41 -7.75 4.92
CA GLY A 151 -10.64 -7.30 6.30
C GLY A 151 -9.36 -6.81 6.97
N VAL A 152 -8.29 -7.58 6.91
CA VAL A 152 -6.98 -7.19 7.47
C VAL A 152 -6.44 -5.91 6.80
N ILE A 153 -6.50 -5.83 5.48
CA ILE A 153 -6.05 -4.64 4.73
C ILE A 153 -6.83 -3.41 5.17
N LEU A 154 -8.16 -3.51 5.26
CA LEU A 154 -9.02 -2.40 5.68
C LEU A 154 -8.72 -1.95 7.12
N VAL A 155 -8.52 -2.88 8.06
CA VAL A 155 -8.15 -2.55 9.45
C VAL A 155 -6.85 -1.75 9.47
N TRP A 156 -5.84 -2.16 8.71
CA TRP A 156 -4.58 -1.43 8.61
C TRP A 156 -4.75 -0.04 7.98
N LEU A 157 -5.47 0.07 6.87
CA LEU A 157 -5.71 1.35 6.20
C LEU A 157 -6.47 2.33 7.10
N VAL A 158 -7.58 1.87 7.69
CA VAL A 158 -8.39 2.70 8.59
C VAL A 158 -7.57 3.08 9.83
N GLY A 159 -6.86 2.12 10.44
CA GLY A 159 -6.04 2.36 11.62
C GLY A 159 -4.95 3.40 11.38
N MET A 160 -4.22 3.28 10.27
CA MET A 160 -3.12 4.20 9.95
C MET A 160 -3.62 5.60 9.56
N VAL A 161 -4.64 5.67 8.70
CA VAL A 161 -5.21 6.97 8.28
C VAL A 161 -5.90 7.65 9.47
N PHE A 162 -6.74 6.93 10.22
CA PHE A 162 -7.39 7.48 11.41
C PHE A 162 -6.37 7.90 12.46
N GLY A 163 -5.35 7.07 12.73
CA GLY A 163 -4.25 7.39 13.63
C GLY A 163 -3.55 8.69 13.24
N ALA A 164 -3.30 8.90 11.93
CA ALA A 164 -2.72 10.14 11.43
C ALA A 164 -3.60 11.36 11.73
N PHE A 165 -4.92 11.25 11.54
CA PHE A 165 -5.86 12.33 11.88
C PHE A 165 -5.88 12.62 13.37
N VAL A 166 -5.94 11.60 14.24
CA VAL A 166 -5.95 11.74 15.70
C VAL A 166 -4.68 12.40 16.20
N VAL A 167 -3.51 11.92 15.74
CA VAL A 167 -2.21 12.48 16.12
C VAL A 167 -2.09 13.93 15.65
N ASN A 168 -2.51 14.21 14.40
CA ASN A 168 -2.47 15.56 13.87
C ASN A 168 -3.41 16.53 14.61
N ALA A 169 -4.58 16.05 15.06
CA ALA A 169 -5.53 16.84 15.86
C ALA A 169 -4.98 17.16 17.28
N ARG A 170 -4.19 16.23 17.86
CA ARG A 170 -3.63 16.39 19.22
C ARG A 170 -2.29 17.14 19.26
N ARG A 171 -1.64 17.34 18.12
CA ARG A 171 -0.40 18.12 18.08
C ARG A 171 -0.71 19.56 18.36
N ASP A 172 -0.42 19.99 19.58
CA ASP A 172 -0.37 21.40 19.92
C ASP A 172 0.71 22.08 19.07
N VAL A 173 0.34 23.19 18.49
CA VAL A 173 1.29 24.08 17.81
C VAL A 173 2.12 24.72 18.90
N ARG A 174 3.26 24.11 19.28
CA ARG A 174 4.30 24.73 20.06
C ARG A 174 5.23 25.53 19.17
#